data_dab4c45804cbbc47bd24b36f1f9ce129
#
_entry.id   dab4c45804cbbc47bd24b36f1f9ce129
#
_cell.length_a   1.000
_cell.length_b   1.000
_cell.length_c   1.000
_cell.angle_alpha   90.00
_cell.angle_beta   90.00
_cell.angle_gamma   90.00
#
_symmetry.space_group_name_H-M   'P 1'
#
loop_
_entity.id
_entity.type
_entity.pdbx_description
1 polymer ?
#
loop_
_entity_poly.entity_id
_entity_poly.type
_entity_poly.pdbx_seq_one_letter_code
_entity_poly.pdbx_strand_id
1 'polypeptide(L)'
;IFIGVYHPYETLKGKGHIIRTCFTFGFWWGMDINAYQLLILLVLGTLPFLAFPDYYMMAAIVLNTVLSCIIYAAFAGKMQFYKHFNDTYNYMLHYGKHADKKNLIDIFFNQDKGWWVLAGFIPVAAISYGASTLLSAIPSIPYPHFESNIAASASAFGFLVIYVVIYYWLHYGGTLNHRNKPEWDVVPTIVKEDIFFAKATIDDLEALKLVRKTPLTAAQMKSDEELVEDVNHLMPCRDWQTLDNPLHAFKRVAKGARIAKPKHIFLIVGESIPQWSMDPLYMNFNICPGLREFAADVHTACVPNFLPAGNVSRPSISSLMSGIYDSGMELNEKEIFWNNTL
;
A
#
# COMPACT_ATOMS: atom_id res chain seq x y z
N ILE A 1 18.86 3.97 1.51
CA ILE A 1 18.38 4.21 2.87
C ILE A 1 17.47 3.07 3.30
N PHE A 2 16.34 2.81 2.65
CA PHE A 2 15.36 1.78 3.05
C PHE A 2 16.02 0.39 3.26
N ILE A 3 16.77 -0.09 2.27
CA ILE A 3 17.50 -1.37 2.36
C ILE A 3 18.49 -1.35 3.53
N GLY A 4 19.24 -0.26 3.71
CA GLY A 4 20.24 -0.16 4.77
C GLY A 4 19.65 -0.10 6.18
N VAL A 5 18.39 0.35 6.33
CA VAL A 5 17.71 0.44 7.63
C VAL A 5 17.04 -0.87 8.02
N TYR A 6 16.39 -1.54 7.07
CA TYR A 6 15.53 -2.68 7.36
C TYR A 6 16.11 -4.04 6.99
N HIS A 7 17.22 -4.06 6.23
CA HIS A 7 17.84 -5.33 5.85
C HIS A 7 19.23 -5.45 6.47
N PRO A 8 19.52 -6.41 7.36
CA PRO A 8 20.83 -6.61 7.94
C PRO A 8 21.88 -6.91 6.87
N TYR A 9 23.06 -6.30 6.99
CA TYR A 9 24.15 -6.44 5.99
C TYR A 9 24.53 -7.90 5.71
N GLU A 10 24.53 -8.74 6.74
CA GLU A 10 24.86 -10.17 6.60
C GLU A 10 23.94 -10.92 5.64
N THR A 11 22.67 -10.53 5.60
CA THR A 11 21.67 -11.13 4.72
C THR A 11 21.72 -10.60 3.28
N LEU A 12 22.49 -9.51 3.05
CA LEU A 12 22.74 -8.95 1.72
C LEU A 12 23.89 -9.66 0.99
N LYS A 13 24.73 -10.40 1.73
CA LYS A 13 25.89 -11.10 1.15
C LYS A 13 25.44 -12.13 0.09
N GLY A 14 26.00 -12.03 -1.10
CA GLY A 14 25.64 -12.88 -2.24
C GLY A 14 24.41 -12.40 -3.04
N LYS A 15 23.66 -11.41 -2.59
CA LYS A 15 22.47 -10.88 -3.26
C LYS A 15 22.73 -9.70 -4.21
N GLY A 16 23.98 -9.45 -4.58
CA GLY A 16 24.36 -8.29 -5.43
C GLY A 16 23.60 -8.22 -6.75
N HIS A 17 23.25 -9.35 -7.35
CA HIS A 17 22.47 -9.39 -8.57
C HIS A 17 21.01 -8.92 -8.33
N ILE A 18 20.37 -9.38 -7.27
CA ILE A 18 19.00 -8.98 -6.89
C ILE A 18 18.98 -7.50 -6.58
N ILE A 19 19.96 -7.00 -5.80
CA ILE A 19 20.09 -5.59 -5.43
C ILE A 19 20.24 -4.73 -6.70
N ARG A 20 21.12 -5.13 -7.62
CA ARG A 20 21.30 -4.40 -8.89
C ARG A 20 20.00 -4.33 -9.69
N THR A 21 19.29 -5.45 -9.81
CA THR A 21 18.00 -5.51 -10.52
C THR A 21 16.95 -4.65 -9.82
N CYS A 22 16.88 -4.68 -8.49
CA CYS A 22 16.00 -3.85 -7.69
C CYS A 22 16.25 -2.35 -7.97
N PHE A 23 17.51 -1.90 -7.92
CA PHE A 23 17.84 -0.49 -8.20
C PHE A 23 17.58 -0.10 -9.65
N THR A 24 17.97 -0.94 -10.61
CA THR A 24 17.78 -0.63 -12.04
C THR A 24 16.30 -0.57 -12.38
N PHE A 25 15.52 -1.55 -11.93
CA PHE A 25 14.10 -1.58 -12.19
C PHE A 25 13.36 -0.47 -11.42
N GLY A 26 13.67 -0.29 -10.13
CA GLY A 26 13.07 0.77 -9.31
C GLY A 26 13.36 2.18 -9.86
N PHE A 27 14.56 2.42 -10.38
CA PHE A 27 14.90 3.66 -11.06
C PHE A 27 13.98 3.93 -12.27
N TRP A 28 13.85 2.95 -13.17
CA TRP A 28 12.99 3.10 -14.35
C TRP A 28 11.52 3.18 -13.99
N TRP A 29 11.10 2.46 -12.97
CA TRP A 29 9.71 2.50 -12.49
C TRP A 29 9.36 3.85 -11.86
N GLY A 30 10.29 4.41 -11.07
CA GLY A 30 10.15 5.74 -10.50
C GLY A 30 10.13 6.86 -11.54
N MET A 31 10.56 6.61 -12.80
CA MET A 31 10.49 7.61 -13.88
C MET A 31 9.07 8.02 -14.24
N ASP A 32 8.06 7.20 -13.95
CA ASP A 32 6.65 7.59 -14.07
C ASP A 32 6.32 8.84 -13.24
N ILE A 33 6.82 8.89 -12.02
CA ILE A 33 6.65 10.06 -11.14
C ILE A 33 7.35 11.29 -11.71
N ASN A 34 8.53 11.11 -12.28
CA ASN A 34 9.24 12.21 -12.96
C ASN A 34 8.49 12.70 -14.21
N ALA A 35 7.77 11.82 -14.93
CA ALA A 35 6.90 12.23 -16.02
C ALA A 35 5.79 13.16 -15.53
N TYR A 36 5.11 12.82 -14.45
CA TYR A 36 4.10 13.71 -13.85
C TYR A 36 4.72 15.00 -13.31
N GLN A 37 5.88 14.94 -12.67
CA GLN A 37 6.61 16.13 -12.22
C GLN A 37 6.93 17.07 -13.38
N LEU A 38 7.43 16.54 -14.49
CA LEU A 38 7.69 17.28 -15.70
C LEU A 38 6.43 17.94 -16.25
N LEU A 39 5.30 17.22 -16.31
CA LEU A 39 4.02 17.75 -16.76
C LEU A 39 3.52 18.88 -15.84
N ILE A 40 3.61 18.72 -14.52
CA ILE A 40 3.22 19.73 -13.56
C ILE A 40 4.07 20.99 -13.71
N LEU A 41 5.39 20.83 -13.84
CA LEU A 41 6.31 21.96 -14.06
C LEU A 41 6.02 22.68 -15.37
N LEU A 42 5.71 21.97 -16.45
CA LEU A 42 5.32 22.59 -17.70
C LEU A 42 4.04 23.41 -17.54
N VAL A 43 2.97 22.80 -17.05
CA VAL A 43 1.63 23.45 -16.97
C VAL A 43 1.66 24.60 -15.97
N LEU A 44 2.08 24.36 -14.73
CA LEU A 44 2.08 25.38 -13.69
C LEU A 44 3.23 26.40 -13.81
N GLY A 45 4.32 26.03 -14.45
CA GLY A 45 5.40 26.96 -14.77
C GLY A 45 5.04 27.91 -15.92
N THR A 46 4.29 27.42 -16.92
CA THR A 46 3.86 28.25 -18.05
C THR A 46 2.89 29.36 -17.63
N LEU A 47 1.99 29.10 -16.68
CA LEU A 47 1.04 30.11 -16.21
C LEU A 47 1.73 31.32 -15.56
N PRO A 48 2.69 31.16 -14.62
CA PRO A 48 3.47 32.28 -14.10
C PRO A 48 4.26 33.02 -15.17
N PHE A 49 4.81 32.32 -16.17
CA PHE A 49 5.55 32.94 -17.27
C PHE A 49 4.67 33.86 -18.12
N LEU A 50 3.45 33.47 -18.41
CA LEU A 50 2.50 34.29 -19.19
C LEU A 50 2.08 35.55 -18.44
N ALA A 51 1.94 35.48 -17.11
CA ALA A 51 1.50 36.61 -16.28
C ALA A 51 2.66 37.47 -15.77
N PHE A 52 3.78 36.83 -15.40
CA PHE A 52 4.91 37.45 -14.73
C PHE A 52 6.23 36.85 -15.22
N PRO A 53 6.70 37.16 -16.43
CA PRO A 53 7.88 36.50 -17.05
C PRO A 53 9.15 36.66 -16.21
N ASP A 54 9.33 37.75 -15.49
CA ASP A 54 10.51 37.98 -14.62
C ASP A 54 10.57 37.04 -13.42
N TYR A 55 9.43 36.49 -12.97
CA TYR A 55 9.33 35.58 -11.82
C TYR A 55 9.21 34.11 -12.21
N TYR A 56 9.17 33.80 -13.50
CA TYR A 56 9.02 32.43 -13.98
C TYR A 56 10.04 31.45 -13.40
N MET A 57 11.32 31.80 -13.42
CA MET A 57 12.39 30.94 -12.94
C MET A 57 12.25 30.67 -11.44
N MET A 58 11.96 31.72 -10.66
CA MET A 58 11.73 31.58 -9.22
C MET A 58 10.52 30.68 -8.92
N ALA A 59 9.43 30.86 -9.65
CA ALA A 59 8.25 30.00 -9.52
C ALA A 59 8.54 28.54 -9.84
N ALA A 60 9.33 28.26 -10.89
CA ALA A 60 9.76 26.91 -11.24
C ALA A 60 10.62 26.26 -10.16
N ILE A 61 11.59 27.01 -9.58
CA ILE A 61 12.45 26.53 -8.47
C ILE A 61 11.60 26.19 -7.24
N VAL A 62 10.70 27.08 -6.84
CA VAL A 62 9.82 26.85 -5.68
C VAL A 62 8.92 25.63 -5.92
N LEU A 63 8.30 25.53 -7.08
CA LEU A 63 7.42 24.42 -7.42
C LEU A 63 8.18 23.08 -7.39
N ASN A 64 9.40 23.03 -7.98
CA ASN A 64 10.24 21.83 -7.93
C ASN A 64 10.63 21.46 -6.50
N THR A 65 10.91 22.45 -5.65
CA THR A 65 11.22 22.23 -4.23
C THR A 65 10.01 21.62 -3.49
N VAL A 66 8.82 22.14 -3.73
CA VAL A 66 7.57 21.60 -3.15
C VAL A 66 7.33 20.16 -3.61
N LEU A 67 7.50 19.88 -4.91
CA LEU A 67 7.36 18.51 -5.43
C LEU A 67 8.38 17.55 -4.81
N SER A 68 9.62 17.99 -4.61
CA SER A 68 10.64 17.20 -3.92
C SER A 68 10.27 16.91 -2.46
N CYS A 69 9.66 17.87 -1.77
CA CYS A 69 9.14 17.66 -0.42
C CYS A 69 7.97 16.64 -0.40
N ILE A 70 7.12 16.64 -1.41
CA ILE A 70 6.04 15.63 -1.55
C ILE A 70 6.63 14.23 -1.75
N ILE A 71 7.65 14.10 -2.60
CA ILE A 71 8.37 12.82 -2.79
C ILE A 71 8.99 12.35 -1.47
N TYR A 72 9.63 13.25 -0.73
CA TYR A 72 10.16 12.94 0.59
C TYR A 72 9.08 12.51 1.58
N ALA A 73 7.93 13.17 1.59
CA ALA A 73 6.81 12.81 2.46
C ALA A 73 6.32 11.37 2.19
N ALA A 74 6.21 11.00 0.90
CA ALA A 74 5.85 9.64 0.51
C ALA A 74 6.89 8.62 0.97
N PHE A 75 8.18 8.91 0.77
CA PHE A 75 9.28 8.07 1.25
C PHE A 75 9.27 7.91 2.77
N ALA A 76 9.17 9.01 3.51
CA ALA A 76 9.16 8.99 4.96
C ALA A 76 7.94 8.24 5.51
N GLY A 77 6.78 8.44 4.90
CA GLY A 77 5.57 7.69 5.23
C GLY A 77 5.72 6.19 4.98
N LYS A 78 6.34 5.77 3.86
CA LYS A 78 6.63 4.36 3.58
C LYS A 78 7.55 3.75 4.64
N MET A 79 8.58 4.48 5.08
CA MET A 79 9.46 4.03 6.15
C MET A 79 8.67 3.72 7.43
N GLN A 80 7.75 4.61 7.82
CA GLN A 80 6.90 4.39 8.98
C GLN A 80 5.90 3.26 8.76
N PHE A 81 5.27 3.21 7.60
CA PHE A 81 4.34 2.14 7.25
C PHE A 81 5.02 0.77 7.30
N TYR A 82 6.22 0.66 6.73
CA TYR A 82 6.99 -0.59 6.76
C TYR A 82 7.38 -1.00 8.19
N LYS A 83 7.73 -0.05 9.04
CA LYS A 83 8.06 -0.31 10.45
C LYS A 83 6.92 -0.99 11.20
N HIS A 84 5.68 -0.58 10.95
CA HIS A 84 4.49 -1.08 11.65
C HIS A 84 3.87 -2.32 10.99
N PHE A 85 3.87 -2.38 9.67
CA PHE A 85 3.15 -3.41 8.90
C PHE A 85 4.07 -4.40 8.17
N ASN A 86 5.38 -4.17 8.19
CA ASN A 86 6.37 -4.96 7.44
C ASN A 86 5.99 -5.12 5.96
N ASP A 87 5.37 -4.07 5.41
CA ASP A 87 4.90 -4.02 4.02
C ASP A 87 5.06 -2.63 3.40
N THR A 88 5.03 -2.56 2.05
CA THR A 88 4.88 -1.29 1.34
C THR A 88 3.44 -0.80 1.45
N TYR A 89 3.17 0.42 0.97
CA TYR A 89 1.81 0.93 0.93
C TYR A 89 0.86 -0.05 0.24
N ASN A 90 -0.21 -0.38 0.92
CA ASN A 90 -1.23 -1.32 0.48
C ASN A 90 -2.63 -0.87 0.94
N TYR A 91 -3.63 -1.70 0.75
CA TYR A 91 -5.03 -1.42 1.09
C TYR A 91 -5.24 -1.03 2.57
N MET A 92 -4.33 -1.38 3.48
CA MET A 92 -4.42 -0.99 4.90
C MET A 92 -4.43 0.53 5.11
N LEU A 93 -3.91 1.32 4.15
CA LEU A 93 -4.01 2.79 4.20
C LEU A 93 -5.47 3.28 4.24
N HIS A 94 -6.40 2.54 3.64
CA HIS A 94 -7.82 2.91 3.68
C HIS A 94 -8.40 2.81 5.10
N TYR A 95 -7.90 1.89 5.92
CA TYR A 95 -8.33 1.78 7.32
C TYR A 95 -7.86 2.97 8.18
N GLY A 96 -6.80 3.65 7.78
CA GLY A 96 -6.31 4.86 8.45
C GLY A 96 -7.33 5.99 8.49
N LYS A 97 -8.31 6.02 7.56
CA LYS A 97 -9.42 6.99 7.57
C LYS A 97 -10.29 6.88 8.82
N HIS A 98 -10.43 5.66 9.35
CA HIS A 98 -11.28 5.33 10.48
C HIS A 98 -10.50 5.17 11.80
N ALA A 99 -9.17 5.32 11.74
CA ALA A 99 -8.32 5.21 12.93
C ALA A 99 -8.47 6.44 13.82
N ASP A 100 -8.27 6.27 15.12
CA ASP A 100 -8.22 7.37 16.08
C ASP A 100 -7.02 8.28 15.77
N LYS A 101 -7.33 9.48 15.28
CA LYS A 101 -6.33 10.48 14.88
C LYS A 101 -5.43 10.89 16.04
N LYS A 102 -5.96 10.95 17.26
CA LYS A 102 -5.18 11.32 18.45
C LYS A 102 -4.14 10.26 18.74
N ASN A 103 -4.52 9.00 18.67
CA ASN A 103 -3.62 7.88 18.86
C ASN A 103 -2.55 7.80 17.76
N LEU A 104 -2.93 8.02 16.49
CA LEU A 104 -1.96 8.07 15.38
C LEU A 104 -0.93 9.18 15.55
N ILE A 105 -1.34 10.36 16.00
CA ILE A 105 -0.43 11.48 16.28
C ILE A 105 0.51 11.13 17.44
N ASP A 106 -0.01 10.52 18.50
CA ASP A 106 0.80 10.10 19.63
C ASP A 106 1.86 9.05 19.24
N ILE A 107 1.47 8.03 18.48
CA ILE A 107 2.39 7.03 17.92
C ILE A 107 3.47 7.71 17.08
N PHE A 108 3.07 8.59 16.16
CA PHE A 108 4.01 9.26 15.26
C PHE A 108 5.06 10.07 16.02
N PHE A 109 4.65 10.89 16.99
CA PHE A 109 5.59 11.76 17.69
C PHE A 109 6.38 11.05 18.80
N ASN A 110 5.73 10.21 19.59
CA ASN A 110 6.34 9.63 20.79
C ASN A 110 7.02 8.29 20.51
N GLN A 111 6.45 7.44 19.63
CA GLN A 111 7.02 6.12 19.34
C GLN A 111 7.92 6.13 18.10
N ASP A 112 7.53 6.87 17.06
CA ASP A 112 8.22 6.88 15.77
C ASP A 112 9.22 8.02 15.63
N LYS A 113 9.41 8.85 16.67
CA LYS A 113 10.32 10.00 16.63
C LYS A 113 10.00 10.94 15.45
N GLY A 114 8.71 11.22 15.22
CA GLY A 114 8.20 11.99 14.09
C GLY A 114 8.85 13.35 13.89
N TRP A 115 9.39 13.94 14.96
CA TRP A 115 10.16 15.19 14.86
C TRP A 115 11.36 15.08 13.93
N TRP A 116 12.07 13.93 13.91
CA TRP A 116 13.18 13.71 12.99
C TRP A 116 12.70 13.54 11.54
N VAL A 117 11.53 12.94 11.36
CA VAL A 117 10.89 12.85 10.06
C VAL A 117 10.55 14.25 9.54
N LEU A 118 9.97 15.11 10.38
CA LEU A 118 9.67 16.49 10.02
C LEU A 118 10.94 17.30 9.78
N ALA A 119 11.98 17.15 10.60
CA ALA A 119 13.26 17.82 10.40
C ALA A 119 13.93 17.45 9.07
N GLY A 120 13.66 16.26 8.52
CA GLY A 120 14.17 15.82 7.22
C GLY A 120 13.66 16.63 6.02
N PHE A 121 12.56 17.36 6.16
CA PHE A 121 12.11 18.28 5.11
C PHE A 121 13.09 19.44 4.88
N ILE A 122 13.80 19.88 5.93
CA ILE A 122 14.75 21.01 5.84
C ILE A 122 15.89 20.70 4.85
N PRO A 123 16.67 19.61 5.03
CA PRO A 123 17.74 19.30 4.07
C PRO A 123 17.21 18.97 2.68
N VAL A 124 16.05 18.33 2.55
CA VAL A 124 15.45 18.05 1.24
C VAL A 124 15.10 19.34 0.52
N ALA A 125 14.43 20.26 1.19
CA ALA A 125 14.08 21.57 0.62
C ALA A 125 15.35 22.36 0.25
N ALA A 126 16.35 22.39 1.13
CA ALA A 126 17.61 23.11 0.89
C ALA A 126 18.38 22.54 -0.31
N ILE A 127 18.51 21.21 -0.40
CA ILE A 127 19.21 20.55 -1.52
C ILE A 127 18.43 20.76 -2.82
N SER A 128 17.10 20.58 -2.82
CA SER A 128 16.28 20.76 -4.03
C SER A 128 16.31 22.21 -4.50
N TYR A 129 16.16 23.17 -3.61
CA TYR A 129 16.22 24.59 -3.92
C TYR A 129 17.61 24.96 -4.47
N GLY A 130 18.67 24.56 -3.77
CA GLY A 130 20.05 24.84 -4.17
C GLY A 130 20.41 24.21 -5.52
N ALA A 131 20.06 22.94 -5.74
CA ALA A 131 20.27 22.27 -7.02
C ALA A 131 19.50 22.95 -8.15
N SER A 132 18.25 23.31 -7.94
CA SER A 132 17.41 24.01 -8.92
C SER A 132 17.98 25.39 -9.25
N THR A 133 18.49 26.12 -8.25
CA THR A 133 19.15 27.42 -8.44
C THR A 133 20.45 27.27 -9.24
N LEU A 134 21.27 26.27 -8.92
CA LEU A 134 22.48 25.99 -9.67
C LEU A 134 22.19 25.62 -11.13
N LEU A 135 21.18 24.79 -11.37
CA LEU A 135 20.76 24.44 -12.71
C LEU A 135 20.22 25.64 -13.49
N SER A 136 19.52 26.55 -12.82
CA SER A 136 19.01 27.79 -13.46
C SER A 136 20.12 28.78 -13.84
N ALA A 137 21.32 28.66 -13.23
CA ALA A 137 22.48 29.47 -13.58
C ALA A 137 23.19 28.97 -14.87
N ILE A 138 22.85 27.77 -15.36
CA ILE A 138 23.39 27.27 -16.62
C ILE A 138 22.79 28.11 -17.76
N PRO A 139 23.64 28.67 -18.67
CA PRO A 139 23.15 29.46 -19.77
C PRO A 139 22.12 28.68 -20.60
N SER A 140 20.96 29.26 -20.81
CA SER A 140 19.95 28.68 -21.69
C SER A 140 20.42 28.73 -23.14
N ILE A 141 20.17 27.67 -23.90
CA ILE A 141 20.37 27.68 -25.34
C ILE A 141 19.39 28.69 -25.91
N PRO A 142 19.88 29.73 -26.61
CA PRO A 142 18.99 30.74 -27.17
C PRO A 142 18.02 30.10 -28.18
N TYR A 143 16.73 30.41 -28.00
CA TYR A 143 15.71 29.99 -28.98
C TYR A 143 16.01 30.65 -30.33
N PRO A 144 16.08 29.90 -31.42
CA PRO A 144 16.39 30.50 -32.71
C PRO A 144 15.31 31.50 -33.13
N HIS A 145 15.72 32.69 -33.60
CA HIS A 145 14.83 33.67 -34.16
C HIS A 145 14.44 33.23 -35.58
N PHE A 146 13.16 33.14 -35.83
CA PHE A 146 12.62 32.82 -37.15
C PHE A 146 11.96 34.06 -37.73
N GLU A 147 12.33 34.41 -38.97
CA GLU A 147 11.72 35.53 -39.69
C GLU A 147 10.26 35.21 -40.10
N SER A 148 9.94 33.94 -40.28
CA SER A 148 8.60 33.48 -40.63
C SER A 148 7.82 32.94 -39.43
N ASN A 149 6.58 33.43 -39.25
CA ASN A 149 5.67 32.92 -38.23
C ASN A 149 5.35 31.42 -38.44
N ILE A 150 5.39 30.92 -39.65
CA ILE A 150 5.18 29.50 -39.97
C ILE A 150 6.35 28.69 -39.42
N ALA A 151 7.59 29.15 -39.63
CA ALA A 151 8.78 28.47 -39.15
C ALA A 151 8.83 28.48 -37.61
N ALA A 152 8.47 29.58 -36.96
CA ALA A 152 8.36 29.68 -35.51
C ALA A 152 7.31 28.71 -34.95
N SER A 153 6.13 28.66 -35.57
CA SER A 153 5.07 27.73 -35.16
C SER A 153 5.45 26.26 -35.37
N ALA A 154 6.09 25.93 -36.47
CA ALA A 154 6.58 24.58 -36.75
C ALA A 154 7.65 24.14 -35.76
N SER A 155 8.57 25.04 -35.39
CA SER A 155 9.56 24.79 -34.34
C SER A 155 8.92 24.55 -32.96
N ALA A 156 7.98 25.40 -32.55
CA ALA A 156 7.24 25.24 -31.31
C ALA A 156 6.47 23.89 -31.28
N PHE A 157 5.85 23.52 -32.38
CA PHE A 157 5.20 22.21 -32.50
C PHE A 157 6.20 21.05 -32.40
N GLY A 158 7.38 21.20 -33.05
CA GLY A 158 8.46 20.21 -32.91
C GLY A 158 8.92 20.01 -31.48
N PHE A 159 9.11 21.07 -30.70
CA PHE A 159 9.42 20.97 -29.27
C PHE A 159 8.31 20.32 -28.46
N LEU A 160 7.04 20.63 -28.77
CA LEU A 160 5.91 19.98 -28.12
C LEU A 160 5.89 18.46 -28.39
N VAL A 161 6.15 18.05 -29.63
CA VAL A 161 6.24 16.62 -29.97
C VAL A 161 7.38 15.95 -29.22
N ILE A 162 8.57 16.55 -29.17
CA ILE A 162 9.71 16.03 -28.39
C ILE A 162 9.33 15.89 -26.92
N TYR A 163 8.69 16.90 -26.35
CA TYR A 163 8.23 16.88 -24.97
C TYR A 163 7.26 15.73 -24.71
N VAL A 164 6.26 15.54 -25.57
CA VAL A 164 5.29 14.44 -25.48
C VAL A 164 5.98 13.08 -25.56
N VAL A 165 6.96 12.93 -26.46
CA VAL A 165 7.75 11.69 -26.58
C VAL A 165 8.54 11.42 -25.31
N ILE A 166 9.20 12.44 -24.73
CA ILE A 166 9.95 12.31 -23.47
C ILE A 166 8.99 11.95 -22.32
N TYR A 167 7.84 12.62 -22.25
CA TYR A 167 6.82 12.32 -21.26
C TYR A 167 6.40 10.84 -21.29
N TYR A 168 6.03 10.32 -22.47
CA TYR A 168 5.62 8.93 -22.59
C TYR A 168 6.76 7.95 -22.39
N TRP A 169 7.99 8.32 -22.79
CA TRP A 169 9.17 7.50 -22.53
C TRP A 169 9.43 7.34 -21.02
N LEU A 170 9.33 8.41 -20.27
CA LEU A 170 9.42 8.37 -18.80
C LEU A 170 8.24 7.60 -18.19
N HIS A 171 7.02 7.90 -18.65
CA HIS A 171 5.78 7.30 -18.15
C HIS A 171 5.74 5.77 -18.31
N TYR A 172 6.40 5.24 -19.32
CA TYR A 172 6.49 3.80 -19.54
C TYR A 172 7.86 3.22 -19.11
N GLY A 173 8.49 3.78 -18.11
CA GLY A 173 9.69 3.22 -17.51
C GLY A 173 10.89 3.14 -18.44
N GLY A 174 11.18 4.19 -19.20
CA GLY A 174 12.30 4.27 -20.14
C GLY A 174 12.06 3.57 -21.48
N THR A 175 10.81 3.29 -21.83
CA THR A 175 10.40 2.70 -23.10
C THR A 175 9.22 3.49 -23.68
N LEU A 176 8.86 3.21 -24.95
CA LEU A 176 7.62 3.73 -25.56
C LEU A 176 6.52 2.65 -25.61
N ASN A 177 6.69 1.55 -24.87
CA ASN A 177 5.75 0.45 -24.88
C ASN A 177 4.80 0.55 -23.66
N HIS A 178 3.51 0.72 -23.92
CA HIS A 178 2.46 0.79 -22.91
C HIS A 178 2.42 -0.42 -21.95
N ARG A 179 2.89 -1.59 -22.38
CA ARG A 179 2.93 -2.80 -21.53
C ARG A 179 3.90 -2.68 -20.35
N ASN A 180 4.84 -1.74 -20.42
CA ASN A 180 5.82 -1.51 -19.35
C ASN A 180 5.36 -0.47 -18.32
N LYS A 181 4.10 -0.04 -18.40
CA LYS A 181 3.52 0.86 -17.40
C LYS A 181 3.63 0.24 -16.00
N PRO A 182 4.02 1.03 -14.99
CA PRO A 182 4.12 0.54 -13.62
C PRO A 182 2.78 -0.01 -13.07
N GLU A 183 2.79 -1.30 -12.72
CA GLU A 183 1.67 -2.03 -12.11
C GLU A 183 2.24 -3.04 -11.10
N TRP A 184 1.41 -3.51 -10.14
CA TRP A 184 1.88 -4.38 -9.07
C TRP A 184 2.54 -5.69 -9.53
N ASP A 185 2.16 -6.20 -10.69
CA ASP A 185 2.60 -7.47 -11.25
C ASP A 185 3.83 -7.38 -12.16
N VAL A 186 4.26 -6.16 -12.52
CA VAL A 186 5.38 -5.93 -13.47
C VAL A 186 6.76 -6.12 -12.83
N VAL A 187 6.86 -6.26 -11.51
CA VAL A 187 8.14 -6.47 -10.81
C VAL A 187 8.84 -7.73 -11.33
N PRO A 188 10.15 -7.67 -11.65
CA PRO A 188 10.89 -8.83 -12.18
C PRO A 188 10.82 -10.05 -11.27
N THR A 189 10.69 -11.24 -11.84
CA THR A 189 10.54 -12.51 -11.11
C THR A 189 11.65 -12.71 -10.08
N ILE A 190 12.90 -12.42 -10.44
CA ILE A 190 14.05 -12.55 -9.55
C ILE A 190 13.96 -11.68 -8.30
N VAL A 191 13.27 -10.54 -8.40
CA VAL A 191 13.03 -9.64 -7.27
C VAL A 191 11.84 -10.13 -6.45
N LYS A 192 10.82 -10.72 -7.10
CA LYS A 192 9.64 -11.28 -6.42
C LYS A 192 9.97 -12.48 -5.53
N GLU A 193 11.03 -13.21 -5.81
CA GLU A 193 11.50 -14.35 -4.99
C GLU A 193 11.94 -13.89 -3.59
N ASP A 194 12.36 -12.65 -3.44
CA ASP A 194 12.69 -12.05 -2.14
C ASP A 194 11.65 -11.00 -1.77
N ILE A 195 10.82 -11.33 -0.80
CA ILE A 195 9.68 -10.49 -0.36
C ILE A 195 10.13 -9.08 0.04
N PHE A 196 11.31 -8.95 0.68
CA PHE A 196 11.82 -7.63 1.07
C PHE A 196 12.20 -6.79 -0.15
N PHE A 197 12.94 -7.37 -1.10
CA PHE A 197 13.34 -6.64 -2.31
C PHE A 197 12.16 -6.34 -3.23
N ALA A 198 11.16 -7.22 -3.30
CA ALA A 198 9.92 -6.93 -4.00
C ALA A 198 9.25 -5.65 -3.48
N LYS A 199 9.19 -5.49 -2.15
CA LYS A 199 8.63 -4.30 -1.50
C LYS A 199 9.54 -3.07 -1.62
N ALA A 200 10.88 -3.26 -1.57
CA ALA A 200 11.85 -2.17 -1.67
C ALA A 200 11.92 -1.56 -3.08
N THR A 201 11.61 -2.35 -4.11
CA THR A 201 11.67 -1.94 -5.51
C THR A 201 10.56 -0.98 -5.91
N ILE A 202 9.41 -1.06 -5.24
CA ILE A 202 8.23 -0.26 -5.57
C ILE A 202 8.47 1.20 -5.15
N ASP A 203 8.34 2.12 -6.09
CA ASP A 203 8.38 3.56 -5.82
C ASP A 203 7.25 3.98 -4.88
N ASP A 204 7.55 4.93 -3.99
CA ASP A 204 6.68 5.29 -2.88
C ASP A 204 5.41 6.01 -3.34
N LEU A 205 5.53 6.95 -4.29
CA LEU A 205 4.39 7.67 -4.85
C LEU A 205 3.60 6.77 -5.81
N GLU A 206 4.28 5.89 -6.55
CA GLU A 206 3.62 4.92 -7.41
C GLU A 206 2.79 3.93 -6.58
N ALA A 207 3.33 3.46 -5.46
CA ALA A 207 2.57 2.62 -4.53
C ALA A 207 1.30 3.32 -4.01
N LEU A 208 1.40 4.59 -3.61
CA LEU A 208 0.24 5.39 -3.20
C LEU A 208 -0.78 5.57 -4.33
N LYS A 209 -0.31 5.81 -5.56
CA LYS A 209 -1.16 5.93 -6.76
C LYS A 209 -1.90 4.61 -7.02
N LEU A 210 -1.21 3.48 -6.93
CA LEU A 210 -1.79 2.16 -7.14
C LEU A 210 -2.81 1.81 -6.06
N VAL A 211 -2.51 2.07 -4.79
CA VAL A 211 -3.47 1.90 -3.69
C VAL A 211 -4.74 2.74 -3.90
N ARG A 212 -4.60 3.99 -4.36
CA ARG A 212 -5.76 4.84 -4.67
C ARG A 212 -6.57 4.32 -5.86
N LYS A 213 -5.91 3.73 -6.86
CA LYS A 213 -6.58 3.16 -8.04
C LYS A 213 -7.21 1.80 -7.80
N THR A 214 -6.74 1.08 -6.79
CA THR A 214 -7.35 -0.17 -6.37
C THR A 214 -8.47 0.19 -5.41
N PRO A 215 -9.70 0.41 -5.86
CA PRO A 215 -10.80 0.59 -4.94
C PRO A 215 -10.86 -0.68 -4.11
N LEU A 216 -11.12 -0.53 -2.82
CA LEU A 216 -11.74 -1.63 -2.08
C LEU A 216 -13.04 -1.86 -2.82
N THR A 217 -13.04 -2.84 -3.67
CA THR A 217 -14.18 -3.15 -4.50
C THR A 217 -15.34 -3.37 -3.55
N ALA A 218 -16.32 -2.48 -3.62
CA ALA A 218 -17.66 -2.88 -3.25
C ALA A 218 -17.85 -4.23 -3.90
N ALA A 219 -18.07 -5.26 -3.10
CA ALA A 219 -18.33 -6.58 -3.64
C ALA A 219 -19.43 -6.36 -4.67
N GLN A 220 -19.14 -6.58 -5.95
CA GLN A 220 -20.16 -6.52 -6.96
C GLN A 220 -21.20 -7.52 -6.51
N MET A 221 -22.37 -7.02 -6.14
CA MET A 221 -23.45 -7.93 -5.72
C MET A 221 -23.83 -8.71 -6.98
N LYS A 222 -23.35 -9.94 -7.03
CA LYS A 222 -23.76 -10.90 -8.04
C LYS A 222 -25.22 -11.28 -7.84
N SER A 223 -25.88 -11.69 -8.88
CA SER A 223 -27.21 -12.29 -8.76
C SER A 223 -27.14 -13.59 -7.94
N ASP A 224 -28.27 -14.01 -7.38
CA ASP A 224 -28.34 -15.26 -6.60
C ASP A 224 -27.94 -16.47 -7.46
N GLU A 225 -28.28 -16.46 -8.76
CA GLU A 225 -27.90 -17.51 -9.70
C GLU A 225 -26.38 -17.57 -9.91
N GLU A 226 -25.73 -16.43 -10.11
CA GLU A 226 -24.27 -16.36 -10.24
C GLU A 226 -23.56 -16.80 -8.96
N LEU A 227 -24.11 -16.47 -7.79
CA LEU A 227 -23.59 -16.92 -6.49
C LEU A 227 -23.71 -18.43 -6.31
N VAL A 228 -24.82 -19.03 -6.74
CA VAL A 228 -25.03 -20.49 -6.71
C VAL A 228 -24.02 -21.18 -7.62
N GLU A 229 -23.76 -20.63 -8.81
CA GLU A 229 -22.76 -21.16 -9.73
C GLU A 229 -21.34 -21.11 -9.13
N ASP A 230 -20.96 -19.96 -8.55
CA ASP A 230 -19.66 -19.81 -7.87
C ASP A 230 -19.51 -20.81 -6.70
N VAL A 231 -20.56 -20.99 -5.89
CA VAL A 231 -20.54 -21.93 -4.76
C VAL A 231 -20.43 -23.37 -5.24
N ASN A 232 -21.13 -23.74 -6.31
CA ASN A 232 -21.02 -25.07 -6.93
C ASN A 232 -19.61 -25.32 -7.49
N HIS A 233 -18.98 -24.30 -8.05
CA HIS A 233 -17.60 -24.39 -8.54
C HIS A 233 -16.59 -24.57 -7.40
N LEU A 234 -16.76 -23.82 -6.30
CA LEU A 234 -15.86 -23.88 -5.13
C LEU A 234 -16.04 -25.15 -4.30
N MET A 235 -17.26 -25.69 -4.22
CA MET A 235 -17.59 -26.83 -3.37
C MET A 235 -18.50 -27.84 -4.11
N PRO A 236 -18.02 -28.52 -5.14
CA PRO A 236 -18.83 -29.37 -6.01
C PRO A 236 -19.43 -30.59 -5.30
N CYS A 237 -19.00 -30.92 -4.08
CA CYS A 237 -19.45 -32.10 -3.32
C CYS A 237 -20.72 -31.87 -2.51
N ARG A 238 -21.35 -30.69 -2.57
CA ARG A 238 -22.52 -30.35 -1.79
C ARG A 238 -23.70 -30.02 -2.70
N ASP A 239 -24.88 -30.42 -2.27
CA ASP A 239 -26.13 -30.12 -2.99
C ASP A 239 -26.61 -28.71 -2.61
N TRP A 240 -26.14 -27.72 -3.35
CA TRP A 240 -26.51 -26.30 -3.15
C TRP A 240 -27.80 -25.91 -3.84
N GLN A 241 -28.30 -26.73 -4.77
CA GLN A 241 -29.48 -26.42 -5.60
C GLN A 241 -30.79 -26.36 -4.81
N THR A 242 -30.75 -26.82 -3.56
CA THR A 242 -31.91 -26.81 -2.66
C THR A 242 -31.92 -25.61 -1.69
N LEU A 243 -31.03 -24.67 -1.85
CA LEU A 243 -30.90 -23.52 -0.93
C LEU A 243 -31.75 -22.35 -1.42
N ASP A 244 -32.65 -21.87 -0.58
CA ASP A 244 -33.44 -20.64 -0.83
C ASP A 244 -32.56 -19.39 -0.91
N ASN A 245 -31.38 -19.42 -0.30
CA ASN A 245 -30.38 -18.35 -0.31
C ASN A 245 -28.98 -18.96 -0.43
N PRO A 246 -28.17 -18.55 -1.45
CA PRO A 246 -26.82 -19.07 -1.68
C PRO A 246 -25.89 -18.92 -0.47
N LEU A 247 -26.05 -17.88 0.34
CA LEU A 247 -25.28 -17.68 1.57
C LEU A 247 -25.51 -18.78 2.61
N HIS A 248 -26.63 -19.48 2.55
CA HIS A 248 -26.88 -20.63 3.42
C HIS A 248 -25.94 -21.80 3.15
N ALA A 249 -25.22 -21.81 2.01
CA ALA A 249 -24.16 -22.77 1.73
C ALA A 249 -23.06 -22.75 2.78
N PHE A 250 -22.78 -21.61 3.37
CA PHE A 250 -21.76 -21.42 4.39
C PHE A 250 -22.30 -21.58 5.82
N LYS A 251 -23.63 -21.68 5.96
CA LYS A 251 -24.30 -21.87 7.25
C LYS A 251 -24.06 -23.29 7.79
N ARG A 252 -23.50 -23.37 8.98
CA ARG A 252 -23.39 -24.64 9.71
C ARG A 252 -24.39 -24.66 10.84
N VAL A 253 -25.26 -25.65 10.85
CA VAL A 253 -26.22 -25.84 11.92
C VAL A 253 -25.75 -26.98 12.82
N ALA A 254 -25.71 -26.74 14.12
CA ALA A 254 -25.40 -27.78 15.09
C ALA A 254 -26.44 -28.91 15.04
N LYS A 255 -25.95 -30.15 15.12
CA LYS A 255 -26.81 -31.37 15.09
C LYS A 255 -27.57 -31.62 16.39
N GLY A 256 -27.89 -30.56 17.14
CA GLY A 256 -28.57 -30.62 18.44
C GLY A 256 -27.63 -30.43 19.62
N ALA A 257 -28.21 -30.21 20.78
CA ALA A 257 -27.46 -30.04 22.01
C ALA A 257 -26.88 -31.37 22.51
N ARG A 258 -25.57 -31.41 22.76
CA ARG A 258 -24.87 -32.57 23.31
C ARG A 258 -24.73 -32.49 24.83
N ILE A 259 -24.94 -31.32 25.40
CA ILE A 259 -24.87 -31.03 26.84
C ILE A 259 -26.13 -30.28 27.29
N ALA A 260 -26.41 -30.31 28.57
CA ALA A 260 -27.45 -29.46 29.14
C ALA A 260 -27.17 -28.00 28.88
N LYS A 261 -28.23 -27.20 28.65
CA LYS A 261 -28.10 -25.76 28.38
C LYS A 261 -27.38 -25.07 29.51
N PRO A 262 -26.21 -24.44 29.29
CA PRO A 262 -25.50 -23.71 30.33
C PRO A 262 -26.31 -22.49 30.74
N LYS A 263 -26.17 -22.08 31.99
CA LYS A 263 -26.81 -20.86 32.51
C LYS A 263 -26.20 -19.59 31.95
N HIS A 264 -24.89 -19.60 31.76
CA HIS A 264 -24.11 -18.46 31.24
C HIS A 264 -23.07 -18.95 30.25
N ILE A 265 -22.81 -18.16 29.22
CA ILE A 265 -21.73 -18.35 28.25
C ILE A 265 -20.93 -17.07 28.23
N PHE A 266 -19.61 -17.17 28.47
CA PHE A 266 -18.67 -16.06 28.39
C PHE A 266 -17.81 -16.26 27.14
N LEU A 267 -17.86 -15.32 26.19
CA LEU A 267 -16.97 -15.26 25.05
C LEU A 267 -15.84 -14.27 25.37
N ILE A 268 -14.64 -14.79 25.54
CA ILE A 268 -13.43 -13.97 25.81
C ILE A 268 -12.57 -13.98 24.56
N VAL A 269 -12.44 -12.83 23.92
CA VAL A 269 -11.58 -12.66 22.73
C VAL A 269 -10.26 -12.04 23.17
N GLY A 270 -9.18 -12.79 23.10
CA GLY A 270 -7.83 -12.31 23.40
C GLY A 270 -7.20 -11.72 22.13
N GLU A 271 -6.83 -10.44 22.20
CA GLU A 271 -6.07 -9.79 21.12
C GLU A 271 -4.56 -9.90 21.37
N SER A 272 -3.79 -10.06 20.28
CA SER A 272 -2.32 -10.12 20.34
C SER A 272 -1.75 -11.24 21.23
N ILE A 273 -2.48 -12.35 21.32
CA ILE A 273 -2.03 -13.57 22.03
C ILE A 273 -1.65 -14.62 20.98
N PRO A 274 -0.39 -14.67 20.57
CA PRO A 274 0.05 -15.62 19.55
C PRO A 274 0.20 -17.03 20.11
N GLN A 275 -0.11 -18.05 19.31
CA GLN A 275 -0.02 -19.47 19.67
C GLN A 275 1.36 -19.88 20.18
N TRP A 276 2.44 -19.29 19.66
CA TRP A 276 3.80 -19.62 20.07
C TRP A 276 4.06 -19.42 21.57
N SER A 277 3.35 -18.48 22.22
CA SER A 277 3.47 -18.26 23.66
C SER A 277 3.04 -19.49 24.50
N MET A 278 2.25 -20.38 23.91
CA MET A 278 1.77 -21.63 24.49
C MET A 278 2.62 -22.86 24.07
N ASP A 279 3.53 -22.68 23.10
CA ASP A 279 4.37 -23.74 22.58
C ASP A 279 5.31 -24.27 23.68
N PRO A 280 5.50 -25.61 23.80
CA PRO A 280 6.43 -26.21 24.73
C PRO A 280 7.86 -25.68 24.62
N LEU A 281 8.32 -25.28 23.42
CA LEU A 281 9.63 -24.68 23.20
C LEU A 281 9.89 -23.42 24.04
N TYR A 282 8.84 -22.66 24.34
CA TYR A 282 8.92 -21.38 25.06
C TYR A 282 8.43 -21.47 26.51
N MET A 283 8.20 -22.68 27.04
CA MET A 283 7.70 -22.89 28.41
C MET A 283 8.61 -22.27 29.48
N ASN A 284 9.92 -22.29 29.28
CA ASN A 284 10.91 -21.73 30.20
C ASN A 284 10.77 -20.23 30.43
N PHE A 285 10.15 -19.50 29.50
CA PHE A 285 9.92 -18.06 29.63
C PHE A 285 8.67 -17.72 30.45
N ASN A 286 7.83 -18.70 30.71
CA ASN A 286 6.58 -18.56 31.49
C ASN A 286 5.71 -17.35 31.10
N ILE A 287 5.56 -17.13 29.76
CA ILE A 287 4.91 -15.94 29.19
C ILE A 287 3.42 -15.87 29.54
N CYS A 288 2.72 -17.01 29.51
CA CYS A 288 1.26 -17.10 29.72
C CYS A 288 0.92 -18.18 30.75
N PRO A 289 1.32 -18.06 32.03
CA PRO A 289 1.12 -19.11 33.06
C PRO A 289 -0.36 -19.43 33.26
N GLY A 290 -1.23 -18.43 33.37
CA GLY A 290 -2.67 -18.63 33.57
C GLY A 290 -3.36 -19.33 32.40
N LEU A 291 -2.97 -19.05 31.15
CA LEU A 291 -3.52 -19.74 30.00
C LEU A 291 -3.06 -21.21 29.96
N ARG A 292 -1.84 -21.50 30.39
CA ARG A 292 -1.32 -22.87 30.46
C ARG A 292 -2.02 -23.67 31.56
N GLU A 293 -2.22 -23.07 32.72
CA GLU A 293 -2.98 -23.65 33.80
C GLU A 293 -4.42 -23.94 33.33
N PHE A 294 -5.07 -22.98 32.71
CA PHE A 294 -6.40 -23.15 32.13
C PHE A 294 -6.46 -24.25 31.07
N ALA A 295 -5.46 -24.31 30.17
CA ALA A 295 -5.38 -25.34 29.15
C ALA A 295 -5.12 -26.75 29.71
N ALA A 296 -4.51 -26.87 30.89
CA ALA A 296 -4.25 -28.13 31.56
C ALA A 296 -5.45 -28.64 32.38
N ASP A 297 -6.49 -27.83 32.58
CA ASP A 297 -7.69 -28.22 33.33
C ASP A 297 -8.46 -29.29 32.56
N VAL A 298 -8.94 -30.32 33.30
CA VAL A 298 -9.66 -31.48 32.72
C VAL A 298 -11.00 -31.12 32.05
N HIS A 299 -11.56 -29.96 32.37
CA HIS A 299 -12.79 -29.45 31.78
C HIS A 299 -12.56 -28.56 30.55
N THR A 300 -11.29 -28.34 30.18
CA THR A 300 -10.92 -27.48 29.07
C THR A 300 -10.65 -28.30 27.80
N ALA A 301 -11.21 -27.86 26.68
CA ALA A 301 -10.86 -28.37 25.36
C ALA A 301 -10.01 -27.34 24.62
N CYS A 302 -8.81 -27.72 24.20
CA CYS A 302 -7.91 -26.87 23.43
C CYS A 302 -7.97 -27.23 21.95
N VAL A 303 -8.00 -26.20 21.08
CA VAL A 303 -7.90 -26.34 19.62
C VAL A 303 -6.56 -25.72 19.19
N PRO A 304 -5.49 -26.53 19.08
CA PRO A 304 -4.12 -26.00 18.88
C PRO A 304 -3.88 -25.37 17.49
N ASN A 305 -4.66 -25.76 16.51
CA ASN A 305 -4.49 -25.29 15.12
C ASN A 305 -5.63 -24.35 14.71
N PHE A 306 -5.98 -23.41 15.57
CA PHE A 306 -6.97 -22.39 15.24
C PHE A 306 -6.32 -21.24 14.47
N LEU A 307 -6.81 -21.00 13.25
CA LEU A 307 -6.40 -19.87 12.44
C LEU A 307 -7.47 -18.77 12.49
N PRO A 308 -7.09 -17.52 12.71
CA PRO A 308 -8.02 -16.41 12.66
C PRO A 308 -8.55 -16.24 11.23
N ALA A 309 -9.77 -15.73 11.09
CA ALA A 309 -10.38 -15.46 9.78
C ALA A 309 -9.75 -14.26 9.06
N GLY A 310 -8.91 -13.48 9.73
CA GLY A 310 -8.18 -12.36 9.15
C GLY A 310 -6.83 -12.16 9.83
N ASN A 311 -5.92 -11.49 9.14
CA ASN A 311 -4.55 -11.20 9.61
C ASN A 311 -4.46 -9.96 10.52
N VAL A 312 -5.59 -9.27 10.77
CA VAL A 312 -5.72 -8.14 11.68
C VAL A 312 -7.02 -8.27 12.48
N SER A 313 -7.11 -7.58 13.62
CA SER A 313 -8.22 -7.72 14.58
C SER A 313 -9.58 -7.42 13.97
N ARG A 314 -9.69 -6.36 13.15
CA ARG A 314 -10.96 -5.88 12.62
C ARG A 314 -11.69 -6.91 11.75
N PRO A 315 -11.10 -7.49 10.67
CA PRO A 315 -11.75 -8.55 9.90
C PRO A 315 -11.96 -9.83 10.72
N SER A 316 -11.06 -10.16 11.64
CA SER A 316 -11.20 -11.34 12.49
C SER A 316 -12.40 -11.23 13.43
N ILE A 317 -12.59 -10.08 14.09
CA ILE A 317 -13.74 -9.83 14.95
C ILE A 317 -15.03 -9.80 14.14
N SER A 318 -15.02 -9.13 12.97
CA SER A 318 -16.19 -9.11 12.08
C SER A 318 -16.61 -10.52 11.69
N SER A 319 -15.69 -11.37 11.29
CA SER A 319 -15.97 -12.77 10.94
C SER A 319 -16.44 -13.58 12.15
N LEU A 320 -15.85 -13.37 13.32
CA LEU A 320 -16.26 -14.06 14.56
C LEU A 320 -17.70 -13.72 14.95
N MET A 321 -18.08 -12.44 14.85
CA MET A 321 -19.39 -11.95 15.27
C MET A 321 -20.49 -12.20 14.23
N SER A 322 -20.15 -12.17 12.94
CA SER A 322 -21.12 -12.36 11.85
C SER A 322 -21.20 -13.80 11.34
N GLY A 323 -20.17 -14.62 11.60
CA GLY A 323 -20.01 -15.92 10.97
C GLY A 323 -19.67 -15.87 9.48
N ILE A 324 -19.39 -14.68 8.92
CA ILE A 324 -19.09 -14.47 7.51
C ILE A 324 -17.58 -14.25 7.35
N TYR A 325 -16.97 -14.96 6.42
CA TYR A 325 -15.57 -14.74 6.08
C TYR A 325 -15.38 -13.34 5.47
N ASP A 326 -14.47 -12.55 6.05
CA ASP A 326 -14.19 -11.20 5.58
C ASP A 326 -13.22 -11.25 4.41
N SER A 327 -13.72 -11.06 3.21
CA SER A 327 -12.92 -10.98 1.97
C SER A 327 -12.27 -9.62 1.73
N GLY A 328 -12.21 -8.74 2.73
CA GLY A 328 -11.64 -7.39 2.61
C GLY A 328 -12.68 -6.30 2.31
N MET A 329 -13.98 -6.58 2.50
CA MET A 329 -15.01 -5.54 2.38
C MET A 329 -14.82 -4.44 3.42
N GLU A 330 -15.09 -3.19 3.05
CA GLU A 330 -15.10 -2.07 4.00
C GLU A 330 -16.26 -2.23 5.01
N LEU A 331 -16.05 -1.72 6.23
CA LEU A 331 -17.04 -1.86 7.29
C LEU A 331 -18.38 -1.19 6.97
N ASN A 332 -18.36 -0.10 6.23
CA ASN A 332 -19.58 0.62 5.85
C ASN A 332 -20.48 -0.21 4.93
N GLU A 333 -19.89 -1.08 4.13
CA GLU A 333 -20.60 -1.98 3.26
C GLU A 333 -21.14 -3.19 4.03
N LYS A 334 -20.54 -3.50 5.18
CA LYS A 334 -20.96 -4.61 6.05
C LYS A 334 -22.21 -4.34 6.85
N GLU A 335 -22.61 -3.08 7.01
CA GLU A 335 -23.86 -2.73 7.70
C GLU A 335 -25.07 -3.45 7.07
N ILE A 336 -25.01 -3.72 5.78
CA ILE A 336 -26.04 -4.46 5.05
C ILE A 336 -26.13 -5.91 5.52
N PHE A 337 -25.05 -6.50 6.02
CA PHE A 337 -24.96 -7.92 6.40
C PHE A 337 -25.13 -8.18 7.91
N TRP A 338 -25.23 -7.14 8.73
CA TRP A 338 -25.30 -7.29 10.19
C TRP A 338 -26.62 -7.81 10.72
N ASN A 339 -27.64 -7.94 9.88
CA ASN A 339 -28.97 -8.42 10.29
C ASN A 339 -29.00 -9.86 10.81
N ASN A 340 -27.95 -10.65 10.59
CA ASN A 340 -27.83 -12.04 11.00
C ASN A 340 -26.62 -12.30 11.91
N THR A 341 -26.19 -11.30 12.66
CA THR A 341 -25.11 -11.43 13.64
C THR A 341 -25.57 -12.11 14.92
N LEU A 342 -24.62 -12.65 15.68
CA LEU A 342 -24.86 -13.28 16.99
C LEU A 342 -25.57 -12.36 17.98
#